data_b1dcccf8cc3624bc31d8c1677f741529
#
_entry.id   b1dcccf8cc3624bc31d8c1677f741529
#
_cell.length_a   1.000
_cell.length_b   1.000
_cell.length_c   1.000
_cell.angle_alpha   90.00
_cell.angle_beta   90.00
_cell.angle_gamma   90.00
#
_symmetry.space_group_name_H-M   'P 1'
#
loop_
_entity.id
_entity.type
_entity.pdbx_description
1 polymer ?
#
loop_
_entity_poly.entity_id
_entity_poly.type
_entity_poly.pdbx_seq_one_letter_code
_entity_poly.pdbx_strand_id
1 'polypeptide(L)'
;MVATIQAASIWNIGIKTAAAQNMVALGFIEKQLGVTISWAEWFIAAAPYAVMMSFILYVVCMKMLPPETMEVAGGDETIRREREALGPMKPSEKKLMFISLGLLFLWVTEKTLHPLDTTTSTVIAVTLMPLPGIGIMNWKEAQARIS
;
A
#
# COMPACT_ATOMS: atom_id res chain seq x y z
N MET A 1 8.52 11.16 -13.11
CA MET A 1 7.84 9.94 -13.56
C MET A 1 8.72 8.69 -13.44
N VAL A 2 9.93 8.62 -14.02
CA VAL A 2 10.82 7.44 -13.92
C VAL A 2 11.16 7.11 -12.45
N ALA A 3 11.56 8.10 -11.64
CA ALA A 3 11.90 7.90 -10.23
C ALA A 3 10.73 7.31 -9.41
N THR A 4 9.50 7.73 -9.69
CA THR A 4 8.30 7.23 -9.02
C THR A 4 8.06 5.74 -9.32
N ILE A 5 8.25 5.32 -10.59
CA ILE A 5 8.11 3.93 -11.01
C ILE A 5 9.17 3.06 -10.33
N GLN A 6 10.41 3.52 -10.29
CA GLN A 6 11.50 2.79 -9.64
C GLN A 6 11.31 2.69 -8.12
N ALA A 7 10.86 3.77 -7.47
CA ALA A 7 10.53 3.75 -6.05
C ALA A 7 9.41 2.74 -5.73
N ALA A 8 8.36 2.72 -6.56
CA ALA A 8 7.28 1.73 -6.43
C ALA A 8 7.81 0.29 -6.58
N SER A 9 8.73 0.04 -7.51
CA SER A 9 9.34 -1.28 -7.71
C SER A 9 10.20 -1.72 -6.52
N ILE A 10 10.91 -0.82 -5.87
CA ILE A 10 11.69 -1.10 -4.66
C ILE A 10 10.74 -1.51 -3.51
N TRP A 11 9.68 -0.75 -3.28
CA TRP A 11 8.72 -1.01 -2.22
C TRP A 11 7.81 -2.22 -2.49
N ASN A 12 7.69 -2.66 -3.74
CA ASN A 12 7.05 -3.94 -4.07
C ASN A 12 7.74 -5.13 -3.38
N ILE A 13 9.06 -5.10 -3.24
CA ILE A 13 9.80 -6.12 -2.51
C ILE A 13 9.63 -5.91 -0.99
N GLY A 14 9.60 -4.65 -0.55
CA GLY A 14 9.50 -4.27 0.86
C GLY A 14 8.18 -4.68 1.53
N ILE A 15 7.09 -4.80 0.78
CA ILE A 15 5.76 -5.09 1.33
C ILE A 15 5.31 -6.47 0.87
N LYS A 16 5.05 -7.38 1.82
CA LYS A 16 4.65 -8.79 1.60
C LYS A 16 3.57 -8.94 0.52
N THR A 17 2.52 -8.12 0.59
CA THR A 17 1.33 -8.19 -0.25
C THR A 17 1.38 -7.35 -1.51
N ALA A 18 2.46 -6.60 -1.74
CA ALA A 18 2.52 -5.66 -2.86
C ALA A 18 2.80 -6.33 -4.21
N ALA A 19 3.41 -7.51 -4.22
CA ALA A 19 3.78 -8.19 -5.45
C ALA A 19 3.51 -9.69 -5.39
N ALA A 20 3.05 -10.27 -6.51
CA ALA A 20 2.79 -11.69 -6.63
C ALA A 20 4.07 -12.53 -6.42
N GLN A 21 5.23 -12.02 -6.82
CA GLN A 21 6.52 -12.69 -6.63
C GLN A 21 6.83 -12.96 -5.16
N ASN A 22 6.47 -12.04 -4.26
CA ASN A 22 6.66 -12.21 -2.83
C ASN A 22 5.82 -13.39 -2.32
N MET A 23 4.58 -13.50 -2.78
CA MET A 23 3.69 -14.60 -2.40
C MET A 23 4.18 -15.95 -2.91
N VAL A 24 4.74 -15.99 -4.12
CA VAL A 24 5.37 -17.20 -4.67
C VAL A 24 6.59 -17.60 -3.84
N ALA A 25 7.47 -16.65 -3.51
CA ALA A 25 8.64 -16.89 -2.66
C ALA A 25 8.25 -17.42 -1.28
N LEU A 26 7.22 -16.83 -0.66
CA LEU A 26 6.68 -17.30 0.62
C LEU A 26 6.13 -18.71 0.54
N GLY A 27 5.41 -19.05 -0.53
CA GLY A 27 4.91 -20.40 -0.76
C GLY A 27 6.04 -21.44 -0.89
N PHE A 28 7.17 -21.09 -1.52
CA PHE A 28 8.35 -21.95 -1.56
C PHE A 28 9.00 -22.11 -0.19
N ILE A 29 9.16 -21.02 0.57
CA ILE A 29 9.71 -21.04 1.92
C ILE A 29 8.86 -21.97 2.82
N GLU A 30 7.56 -21.77 2.81
CA GLU A 30 6.64 -22.58 3.61
C GLU A 30 6.69 -24.06 3.21
N LYS A 31 6.70 -24.37 1.92
CA LYS A 31 6.74 -25.76 1.41
C LYS A 31 8.05 -26.48 1.70
N GLN A 32 9.19 -25.78 1.63
CA GLN A 32 10.50 -26.41 1.77
C GLN A 32 11.00 -26.40 3.22
N LEU A 33 10.73 -25.33 3.97
CA LEU A 33 11.25 -25.15 5.32
C LEU A 33 10.18 -25.36 6.41
N GLY A 34 8.91 -25.45 6.05
CA GLY A 34 7.80 -25.56 7.00
C GLY A 34 7.60 -24.29 7.86
N VAL A 35 8.16 -23.17 7.42
CA VAL A 35 8.12 -21.90 8.17
C VAL A 35 7.16 -20.94 7.46
N THR A 36 6.17 -20.45 8.20
CA THR A 36 5.28 -19.39 7.73
C THR A 36 5.81 -18.04 8.19
N ILE A 37 5.97 -17.09 7.28
CA ILE A 37 6.46 -15.72 7.58
C ILE A 37 5.26 -14.78 7.65
N SER A 38 5.09 -14.09 8.78
CA SER A 38 4.05 -13.07 8.96
C SER A 38 4.32 -11.82 8.13
N TRP A 39 3.32 -10.95 8.01
CA TRP A 39 3.48 -9.67 7.31
C TRP A 39 4.54 -8.78 7.98
N ALA A 40 4.52 -8.72 9.31
CA ALA A 40 5.47 -7.93 10.08
C ALA A 40 6.91 -8.45 9.97
N GLU A 41 7.11 -9.77 10.05
CA GLU A 41 8.43 -10.40 9.88
C GLU A 41 9.02 -10.10 8.51
N TRP A 42 8.21 -10.22 7.44
CA TRP A 42 8.63 -9.85 6.10
C TRP A 42 9.02 -8.38 6.02
N PHE A 43 8.17 -7.48 6.54
CA PHE A 43 8.42 -6.04 6.50
C PHE A 43 9.70 -5.66 7.23
N ILE A 44 9.93 -6.18 8.43
CA ILE A 44 11.16 -5.93 9.21
C ILE A 44 12.41 -6.41 8.46
N ALA A 45 12.34 -7.55 7.81
CA ALA A 45 13.45 -8.10 7.05
C ALA A 45 13.74 -7.31 5.76
N ALA A 46 12.70 -6.84 5.06
CA ALA A 46 12.81 -6.19 3.76
C ALA A 46 12.95 -4.66 3.84
N ALA A 47 12.46 -4.02 4.92
CA ALA A 47 12.48 -2.56 5.05
C ALA A 47 13.90 -1.96 4.99
N PRO A 48 14.94 -2.51 5.63
CA PRO A 48 16.29 -1.97 5.52
C PRO A 48 16.80 -1.92 4.08
N TYR A 49 16.52 -2.98 3.30
CA TYR A 49 16.83 -3.02 1.88
C TYR A 49 16.06 -1.95 1.10
N ALA A 50 14.76 -1.83 1.32
CA ALA A 50 13.91 -0.87 0.62
C ALA A 50 14.33 0.59 0.92
N VAL A 51 14.67 0.90 2.17
CA VAL A 51 15.17 2.22 2.58
C VAL A 51 16.52 2.52 1.93
N MET A 52 17.47 1.59 1.99
CA MET A 52 18.78 1.75 1.38
C MET A 52 18.68 1.97 -0.14
N MET A 53 17.89 1.17 -0.83
CA MET A 53 17.68 1.29 -2.26
C MET A 53 16.94 2.59 -2.64
N SER A 54 16.02 3.06 -1.81
CA SER A 54 15.36 4.35 -2.01
C SER A 54 16.36 5.52 -1.89
N PHE A 55 17.28 5.42 -0.94
CA PHE A 55 18.35 6.42 -0.78
C PHE A 55 19.30 6.41 -2.00
N ILE A 56 19.73 5.23 -2.44
CA ILE A 56 20.56 5.08 -3.65
C ILE A 56 19.82 5.66 -4.86
N LEU A 57 18.56 5.32 -5.04
CA LEU A 57 17.72 5.85 -6.12
C LEU A 57 17.68 7.38 -6.09
N TYR A 58 17.47 7.97 -4.90
CA TYR A 58 17.46 9.42 -4.73
C TYR A 58 18.79 10.04 -5.18
N VAL A 59 19.92 9.49 -4.71
CA VAL A 59 21.25 10.00 -5.08
C VAL A 59 21.50 9.86 -6.59
N VAL A 60 21.14 8.73 -7.19
CA VAL A 60 21.28 8.50 -8.63
C VAL A 60 20.42 9.48 -9.42
N CYS A 61 19.16 9.66 -9.05
CA CYS A 61 18.26 10.61 -9.72
C CYS A 61 18.79 12.04 -9.63
N MET A 62 19.27 12.48 -8.47
CA MET A 62 19.81 13.82 -8.30
C MET A 62 21.11 14.07 -9.07
N LYS A 63 21.92 13.03 -9.29
CA LYS A 63 23.15 13.12 -10.07
C LYS A 63 22.92 13.02 -11.59
N MET A 64 22.01 12.14 -12.02
CA MET A 64 21.78 11.88 -13.44
C MET A 64 20.73 12.80 -14.06
N LEU A 65 19.75 13.22 -13.27
CA LEU A 65 18.60 14.02 -13.68
C LEU A 65 18.42 15.18 -12.68
N PRO A 66 19.41 16.09 -12.57
CA PRO A 66 19.27 17.21 -11.67
C PRO A 66 18.01 18.02 -12.06
N PRO A 67 17.17 18.41 -11.09
CA PRO A 67 15.99 19.23 -11.37
C PRO A 67 16.46 20.59 -11.91
N GLU A 68 15.89 21.02 -13.03
CA GLU A 68 16.17 22.34 -13.62
C GLU A 68 15.71 23.48 -12.71
N THR A 69 14.64 23.24 -11.94
CA THR A 69 14.10 24.18 -10.93
C THR A 69 13.71 23.42 -9.69
N MET A 70 14.07 23.93 -8.51
CA MET A 70 13.63 23.39 -7.22
C MET A 70 12.15 23.69 -6.92
N GLU A 71 11.62 24.71 -7.55
CA GLU A 71 10.24 25.14 -7.37
C GLU A 71 9.46 24.86 -8.66
N VAL A 72 8.39 24.10 -8.56
CA VAL A 72 7.42 23.96 -9.64
C VAL A 72 6.58 25.23 -9.67
N ALA A 73 6.78 26.08 -10.67
CA ALA A 73 6.03 27.31 -10.80
C ALA A 73 4.52 27.04 -10.72
N GLY A 74 3.85 27.62 -9.73
CA GLY A 74 2.42 27.40 -9.46
C GLY A 74 2.07 26.07 -8.78
N GLY A 75 3.04 25.30 -8.31
CA GLY A 75 2.81 24.03 -7.63
C GLY A 75 1.96 24.18 -6.37
N ASP A 76 2.31 25.13 -5.51
CA ASP A 76 1.56 25.41 -4.27
C ASP A 76 0.12 25.85 -4.54
N GLU A 77 -0.08 26.69 -5.56
CA GLU A 77 -1.39 27.16 -5.95
C GLU A 77 -2.24 26.01 -6.52
N THR A 78 -1.64 25.14 -7.33
CA THR A 78 -2.32 23.95 -7.86
C THR A 78 -2.73 22.99 -6.74
N ILE A 79 -1.83 22.71 -5.81
CA ILE A 79 -2.13 21.86 -4.65
C ILE A 79 -3.25 22.47 -3.79
N ARG A 80 -3.19 23.79 -3.58
CA ARG A 80 -4.23 24.51 -2.82
C ARG A 80 -5.60 24.43 -3.51
N ARG A 81 -5.65 24.67 -4.82
CA ARG A 81 -6.89 24.56 -5.61
C ARG A 81 -7.46 23.15 -5.60
N GLU A 82 -6.62 22.14 -5.79
CA GLU A 82 -7.07 20.75 -5.73
C GLU A 82 -7.56 20.37 -4.33
N ARG A 83 -6.89 20.80 -3.28
CA ARG A 83 -7.31 20.60 -1.90
C ARG A 83 -8.64 21.29 -1.58
N GLU A 84 -8.84 22.51 -2.07
CA GLU A 84 -10.09 23.25 -1.93
C GLU A 84 -11.22 22.57 -2.72
N ALA A 85 -10.93 22.04 -3.92
CA ALA A 85 -11.87 21.32 -4.75
C ALA A 85 -12.30 19.97 -4.15
N LEU A 86 -11.40 19.29 -3.41
CA LEU A 86 -11.72 18.05 -2.70
C LEU A 86 -12.72 18.27 -1.55
N GLY A 87 -12.68 19.47 -0.92
CA GLY A 87 -13.57 19.80 0.19
C GLY A 87 -13.35 18.93 1.44
N PRO A 88 -14.31 18.96 2.39
CA PRO A 88 -14.22 18.17 3.61
C PRO A 88 -14.41 16.68 3.32
N MET A 89 -13.68 15.85 4.07
CA MET A 89 -13.70 14.39 3.94
C MET A 89 -15.13 13.83 4.08
N LYS A 90 -15.58 13.10 3.07
CA LYS A 90 -16.91 12.48 3.01
C LYS A 90 -17.04 11.34 4.03
N PRO A 91 -18.26 11.01 4.49
CA PRO A 91 -18.47 9.88 5.40
C PRO A 91 -17.96 8.54 4.87
N SER A 92 -18.08 8.29 3.56
CA SER A 92 -17.54 7.10 2.89
C SER A 92 -16.01 7.03 2.94
N GLU A 93 -15.33 8.16 2.80
CA GLU A 93 -13.86 8.25 2.88
C GLU A 93 -13.37 7.98 4.30
N LYS A 94 -14.08 8.49 5.32
CA LYS A 94 -13.80 8.18 6.72
C LYS A 94 -13.96 6.68 7.00
N LYS A 95 -15.05 6.06 6.51
CA LYS A 95 -15.25 4.61 6.64
C LYS A 95 -14.13 3.82 5.97
N LEU A 96 -13.73 4.21 4.74
CA LEU A 96 -12.62 3.59 4.04
C LEU A 96 -11.31 3.70 4.84
N MET A 97 -11.03 4.88 5.38
CA MET A 97 -9.86 5.11 6.23
C MET A 97 -9.85 4.16 7.44
N PHE A 98 -10.97 4.03 8.14
CA PHE A 98 -11.07 3.12 9.30
C PHE A 98 -10.92 1.64 8.89
N ILE A 99 -11.52 1.21 7.78
CA ILE A 99 -11.37 -0.17 7.28
C ILE A 99 -9.89 -0.42 6.90
N SER A 100 -9.24 0.52 6.22
CA SER A 100 -7.83 0.40 5.80
C SER A 100 -6.88 0.38 7.00
N LEU A 101 -7.09 1.23 7.99
CA LEU A 101 -6.28 1.22 9.22
C LEU A 101 -6.52 -0.05 10.04
N GLY A 102 -7.76 -0.52 10.13
CA GLY A 102 -8.09 -1.79 10.77
C GLY A 102 -7.44 -2.98 10.08
N LEU A 103 -7.44 -3.00 8.75
CA LEU A 103 -6.76 -4.03 7.96
C LEU A 103 -5.24 -4.00 8.17
N LEU A 104 -4.64 -2.82 8.15
CA LEU A 104 -3.21 -2.68 8.43
C LEU A 104 -2.86 -3.15 9.85
N PHE A 105 -3.69 -2.81 10.83
CA PHE A 105 -3.52 -3.30 12.20
C PHE A 105 -3.58 -4.84 12.26
N LEU A 106 -4.54 -5.47 11.59
CA LEU A 106 -4.62 -6.93 11.50
C LEU A 106 -3.37 -7.53 10.84
N TRP A 107 -2.83 -6.93 9.80
CA TRP A 107 -1.61 -7.44 9.15
C TRP A 107 -0.38 -7.33 10.05
N VAL A 108 -0.21 -6.21 10.75
CA VAL A 108 0.93 -6.01 11.66
C VAL A 108 0.85 -6.95 12.86
N THR A 109 -0.36 -7.26 13.33
CA THR A 109 -0.59 -8.13 14.49
C THR A 109 -0.83 -9.60 14.13
N GLU A 110 -0.65 -9.97 12.87
CA GLU A 110 -0.70 -11.36 12.40
C GLU A 110 0.21 -12.25 13.28
N LYS A 111 -0.32 -13.40 13.73
CA LYS A 111 0.35 -14.36 14.63
C LYS A 111 0.63 -13.86 16.05
N THR A 112 0.52 -12.57 16.33
CA THR A 112 0.79 -12.02 17.67
C THR A 112 -0.48 -11.90 18.50
N LEU A 113 -1.53 -11.32 17.94
CA LEU A 113 -2.82 -11.11 18.64
C LEU A 113 -3.95 -12.03 18.14
N HIS A 114 -3.85 -12.53 16.92
CA HIS A 114 -4.88 -13.37 16.29
C HIS A 114 -4.28 -14.36 15.27
N PRO A 115 -4.97 -15.48 15.00
CA PRO A 115 -4.50 -16.48 14.05
C PRO A 115 -4.87 -16.18 12.59
N LEU A 116 -5.54 -15.04 12.31
CA LEU A 116 -5.94 -14.68 10.95
C LEU A 116 -4.71 -14.30 10.12
N ASP A 117 -4.55 -14.96 8.99
CA ASP A 117 -3.52 -14.65 8.01
C ASP A 117 -3.87 -13.39 7.19
N THR A 118 -2.87 -12.82 6.54
CA THR A 118 -3.00 -11.61 5.71
C THR A 118 -4.08 -11.77 4.62
N THR A 119 -4.18 -12.95 4.00
CA THR A 119 -5.14 -13.20 2.92
C THR A 119 -6.58 -13.20 3.44
N THR A 120 -6.83 -13.93 4.53
CA THR A 120 -8.16 -13.99 5.17
C THR A 120 -8.61 -12.61 5.62
N SER A 121 -7.73 -11.85 6.28
CA SER A 121 -8.01 -10.48 6.73
C SER A 121 -8.37 -9.56 5.56
N THR A 122 -7.65 -9.69 4.43
CA THR A 122 -7.91 -8.91 3.21
C THR A 122 -9.25 -9.26 2.60
N VAL A 123 -9.59 -10.55 2.48
CA VAL A 123 -10.88 -11.01 1.94
C VAL A 123 -12.02 -10.49 2.79
N ILE A 124 -11.91 -10.55 4.12
CA ILE A 124 -12.90 -9.98 5.04
C ILE A 124 -13.07 -8.48 4.77
N ALA A 125 -11.99 -7.71 4.74
CA ALA A 125 -12.06 -6.27 4.50
C ALA A 125 -12.69 -5.92 3.15
N VAL A 126 -12.30 -6.61 2.07
CA VAL A 126 -12.86 -6.40 0.73
C VAL A 126 -14.35 -6.75 0.70
N THR A 127 -14.76 -7.80 1.39
CA THR A 127 -16.18 -8.21 1.46
C THR A 127 -17.02 -7.21 2.24
N LEU A 128 -16.45 -6.55 3.26
CA LEU A 128 -17.13 -5.51 4.02
C LEU A 128 -17.42 -4.23 3.20
N MET A 129 -16.59 -3.93 2.20
CA MET A 129 -16.70 -2.71 1.41
C MET A 129 -18.02 -2.54 0.65
N PRO A 130 -18.61 -3.57 0.00
CA PRO A 130 -19.88 -3.45 -0.71
C PRO A 130 -21.11 -3.76 0.15
N LEU A 131 -20.97 -4.05 1.46
CA LEU A 131 -22.10 -4.39 2.33
C LEU A 131 -23.00 -3.17 2.57
N PRO A 132 -24.32 -3.32 2.43
CA PRO A 132 -25.26 -2.23 2.70
C PRO A 132 -25.21 -1.81 4.18
N GLY A 133 -25.12 -0.49 4.42
CA GLY A 133 -25.06 0.11 5.77
C GLY A 133 -23.65 0.28 6.34
N ILE A 134 -22.80 -0.73 6.25
CA ILE A 134 -21.41 -0.68 6.76
C ILE A 134 -20.45 -0.23 5.66
N GLY A 135 -20.68 -0.68 4.43
CA GLY A 135 -19.81 -0.47 3.30
C GLY A 135 -19.70 1.00 2.84
N ILE A 136 -18.76 1.22 1.95
CA ILE A 136 -18.41 2.52 1.38
C ILE A 136 -19.05 2.76 0.02
N MET A 137 -19.46 1.69 -0.68
CA MET A 137 -20.07 1.73 -2.01
C MET A 137 -21.12 0.63 -2.17
N ASN A 138 -22.05 0.81 -3.10
CA ASN A 138 -22.98 -0.23 -3.48
C ASN A 138 -22.34 -1.18 -4.50
N TRP A 139 -22.78 -2.45 -4.50
CA TRP A 139 -22.30 -3.46 -5.46
C TRP A 139 -22.41 -3.00 -6.93
N LYS A 140 -23.50 -2.31 -7.29
CA LYS A 140 -23.69 -1.76 -8.64
C LYS A 140 -22.64 -0.70 -9.00
N GLU A 141 -22.26 0.15 -8.06
CA GLU A 141 -21.21 1.16 -8.24
C GLU A 141 -19.84 0.53 -8.38
N ALA A 142 -19.56 -0.51 -7.58
CA ALA A 142 -18.33 -1.27 -7.69
C ALA A 142 -18.22 -1.94 -9.06
N GLN A 143 -19.26 -2.60 -9.51
CA GLN A 143 -19.30 -3.29 -10.80
C GLN A 143 -19.14 -2.32 -11.99
N ALA A 144 -19.75 -1.15 -11.94
CA ALA A 144 -19.66 -0.14 -13.00
C ALA A 144 -18.26 0.47 -13.15
N ARG A 145 -17.40 0.34 -12.15
CA ARG A 145 -16.01 0.86 -12.16
C ARG A 145 -14.95 -0.19 -12.52
N ILE A 146 -15.34 -1.45 -12.63
CA ILE A 146 -14.45 -2.58 -12.96
C ILE A 146 -14.57 -2.97 -14.45
N SER A 147 -15.64 -2.59 -15.12
CA SER A 147 -15.89 -2.90 -16.54
C SER A 147 -15.25 -1.90 -17.50
#